data_829ac64908abc421d021cac8acd0c248
#
_entry.id   829ac64908abc421d021cac8acd0c248
#
_cell.length_a   1.000
_cell.length_b   1.000
_cell.length_c   1.000
_cell.angle_alpha   90.00
_cell.angle_beta   90.00
_cell.angle_gamma   90.00
#
_symmetry.space_group_name_H-M   'P 1'
#
loop_
_entity.id
_entity.type
_entity.pdbx_description
1 polymer ?
#
loop_
_entity_poly.entity_id
_entity_poly.type
_entity_poly.pdbx_seq_one_letter_code
_entity_poly.pdbx_strand_id
1 'polypeptide(L)'
;MGQQCSDTCDVIVEDCHVPAENIIGGIAGKGFITSMKVLDRGRLHISALSVGIAERLIDDALRFAVDRTQFGKPIAEHQMIQVMLADSKAEAYAAKCMVIDAARQKDVGNKITTEASCCKLFATEMVGRVADKAVQIHGGAGYMSEYAVER
;
A
#
# COMPACT_ATOMS: atom_id res chain seq x y z
N MET A 1 15.12 -3.08 -3.69
CA MET A 1 14.31 -1.86 -3.75
C MET A 1 12.97 -2.15 -3.10
N GLY A 2 12.58 -1.36 -2.10
CA GLY A 2 11.37 -1.53 -1.30
C GLY A 2 11.35 -2.75 -0.38
N GLN A 3 10.71 -2.65 0.79
CA GLN A 3 10.45 -3.76 1.72
C GLN A 3 11.68 -4.61 2.11
N GLN A 4 12.88 -4.05 2.08
CA GLN A 4 14.14 -4.78 2.33
C GLN A 4 14.26 -5.30 3.77
N CYS A 5 13.46 -4.79 4.69
CA CYS A 5 13.39 -5.27 6.08
C CYS A 5 12.40 -6.43 6.29
N SER A 6 11.77 -6.92 5.23
CA SER A 6 10.83 -8.04 5.27
C SER A 6 11.40 -9.24 4.53
N ASP A 7 11.86 -10.23 5.30
CA ASP A 7 12.38 -11.47 4.73
C ASP A 7 11.24 -12.36 4.22
N THR A 8 11.45 -12.96 3.05
CA THR A 8 10.58 -13.98 2.50
C THR A 8 11.37 -15.26 2.35
N CYS A 9 10.95 -16.32 3.03
CA CYS A 9 11.65 -17.60 3.05
C CYS A 9 10.69 -18.78 3.10
N ASP A 10 11.19 -19.97 2.80
CA ASP A 10 10.49 -21.21 3.03
C ASP A 10 10.52 -21.56 4.52
N VAL A 11 9.39 -22.07 5.05
CA VAL A 11 9.31 -22.65 6.39
C VAL A 11 9.26 -24.16 6.25
N ILE A 12 10.35 -24.83 6.66
CA ILE A 12 10.47 -26.28 6.62
C ILE A 12 10.06 -26.84 7.98
N VAL A 13 9.13 -27.80 7.98
CA VAL A 13 8.64 -28.47 9.20
C VAL A 13 8.86 -29.97 9.04
N GLU A 14 9.76 -30.54 9.84
CA GLU A 14 10.11 -31.95 9.84
C GLU A 14 9.87 -32.53 11.23
N ASP A 15 9.12 -33.62 11.33
CA ASP A 15 8.81 -34.37 12.56
C ASP A 15 8.45 -33.49 13.78
N CYS A 16 7.74 -32.38 13.53
CA CYS A 16 7.35 -31.44 14.56
C CYS A 16 6.04 -31.87 15.20
N HIS A 17 6.11 -32.40 16.43
CA HIS A 17 4.94 -32.78 17.21
C HIS A 17 4.30 -31.57 17.86
N VAL A 18 3.03 -31.29 17.53
CA VAL A 18 2.25 -30.18 18.07
C VAL A 18 1.04 -30.73 18.85
N PRO A 19 0.76 -30.27 20.08
CA PRO A 19 -0.42 -30.67 20.84
C PRO A 19 -1.72 -30.41 20.09
N ALA A 20 -2.68 -31.32 20.20
CA ALA A 20 -3.94 -31.24 19.48
C ALA A 20 -4.77 -29.99 19.81
N GLU A 21 -4.64 -29.46 21.04
CA GLU A 21 -5.27 -28.21 21.48
C GLU A 21 -4.78 -26.98 20.72
N ASN A 22 -3.62 -27.05 20.04
CA ASN A 22 -3.10 -25.96 19.22
C ASN A 22 -3.74 -25.90 17.83
N ILE A 23 -4.68 -26.79 17.50
CA ILE A 23 -5.44 -26.69 16.24
C ILE A 23 -6.26 -25.41 16.24
N ILE A 24 -5.96 -24.51 15.30
CA ILE A 24 -6.67 -23.23 15.16
C ILE A 24 -8.14 -23.48 14.86
N GLY A 25 -9.03 -23.02 15.78
CA GLY A 25 -10.47 -23.24 15.71
C GLY A 25 -10.92 -24.61 16.20
N GLY A 26 -10.03 -25.43 16.76
CA GLY A 26 -10.36 -26.68 17.47
C GLY A 26 -10.85 -27.84 16.59
N ILE A 27 -11.00 -27.65 15.29
CA ILE A 27 -11.54 -28.64 14.36
C ILE A 27 -10.54 -28.93 13.24
N ALA A 28 -10.06 -30.15 13.17
CA ALA A 28 -9.18 -30.59 12.08
C ALA A 28 -9.86 -30.48 10.69
N GLY A 29 -9.08 -30.21 9.65
CA GLY A 29 -9.56 -30.09 8.26
C GLY A 29 -10.20 -28.75 7.92
N LYS A 30 -10.28 -27.77 8.83
CA LYS A 30 -10.84 -26.43 8.58
C LYS A 30 -9.78 -25.37 8.24
N GLY A 31 -8.50 -25.72 8.22
CA GLY A 31 -7.40 -24.79 8.04
C GLY A 31 -7.50 -23.94 6.76
N PHE A 32 -7.87 -24.54 5.62
CA PHE A 32 -8.04 -23.81 4.37
C PHE A 32 -9.10 -22.69 4.46
N ILE A 33 -10.28 -23.01 5.02
CA ILE A 33 -11.36 -22.03 5.18
C ILE A 33 -10.92 -20.90 6.13
N THR A 34 -10.21 -21.24 7.19
CA THR A 34 -9.66 -20.26 8.13
C THR A 34 -8.64 -19.34 7.46
N SER A 35 -7.74 -19.91 6.64
CA SER A 35 -6.76 -19.15 5.87
C SER A 35 -7.41 -18.17 4.89
N MET A 36 -8.47 -18.60 4.18
CA MET A 36 -9.20 -17.70 3.27
C MET A 36 -9.83 -16.49 3.99
N LYS A 37 -10.37 -16.72 5.20
CA LYS A 37 -10.89 -15.60 6.03
C LYS A 37 -9.80 -14.64 6.50
N VAL A 38 -8.61 -15.15 6.77
CA VAL A 38 -7.44 -14.32 7.13
C VAL A 38 -6.97 -13.51 5.92
N LEU A 39 -6.96 -14.09 4.72
CA LEU A 39 -6.58 -13.40 3.49
C LEU A 39 -7.49 -12.22 3.15
N ASP A 40 -8.80 -12.31 3.39
CA ASP A 40 -9.70 -11.18 3.18
C ASP A 40 -9.33 -9.99 4.09
N ARG A 41 -8.96 -10.24 5.34
CA ARG A 41 -8.43 -9.21 6.24
C ARG A 41 -7.08 -8.68 5.77
N GLY A 42 -6.19 -9.58 5.36
CA GLY A 42 -4.87 -9.23 4.84
C GLY A 42 -4.94 -8.30 3.62
N ARG A 43 -5.89 -8.55 2.71
CA ARG A 43 -6.14 -7.68 1.55
C ARG A 43 -6.50 -6.25 1.97
N LEU A 44 -7.35 -6.11 2.98
CA LEU A 44 -7.74 -4.79 3.49
C LEU A 44 -6.58 -4.08 4.20
N HIS A 45 -5.78 -4.82 4.98
CA HIS A 45 -4.58 -4.26 5.65
C HIS A 45 -3.54 -3.75 4.64
N ILE A 46 -3.25 -4.53 3.59
CA ILE A 46 -2.29 -4.13 2.56
C ILE A 46 -2.81 -2.92 1.75
N SER A 47 -4.12 -2.83 1.56
CA SER A 47 -4.75 -1.67 0.93
C SER A 47 -4.58 -0.41 1.78
N ALA A 48 -4.78 -0.51 3.08
CA ALA A 48 -4.58 0.61 4.03
C ALA A 48 -3.10 1.04 4.07
N LEU A 49 -2.17 0.07 4.07
CA LEU A 49 -0.73 0.35 3.97
C LEU A 49 -0.40 1.11 2.68
N SER A 50 -0.93 0.65 1.54
CA SER A 50 -0.73 1.31 0.24
C SER A 50 -1.24 2.76 0.23
N VAL A 51 -2.37 3.04 0.87
CA VAL A 51 -2.88 4.41 1.03
C VAL A 51 -1.92 5.25 1.86
N GLY A 52 -1.42 4.74 2.99
CA GLY A 52 -0.47 5.46 3.84
C GLY A 52 0.85 5.77 3.12
N ILE A 53 1.37 4.81 2.36
CA ILE A 53 2.57 5.01 1.52
C ILE A 53 2.30 6.10 0.47
N ALA A 54 1.17 6.05 -0.23
CA ALA A 54 0.83 7.04 -1.24
C ALA A 54 0.70 8.45 -0.65
N GLU A 55 0.05 8.61 0.50
CA GLU A 55 -0.05 9.89 1.21
C GLU A 55 1.34 10.45 1.54
N ARG A 56 2.24 9.61 2.06
CA ARG A 56 3.61 10.02 2.37
C ARG A 56 4.40 10.42 1.13
N LEU A 57 4.32 9.66 0.05
CA LEU A 57 5.00 9.97 -1.22
C LEU A 57 4.51 11.28 -1.82
N ILE A 58 3.21 11.55 -1.76
CA ILE A 58 2.61 12.81 -2.23
C ILE A 58 3.14 13.99 -1.41
N ASP A 59 3.20 13.85 -0.08
CA ASP A 59 3.70 14.92 0.81
C ASP A 59 5.19 15.21 0.55
N ASP A 60 6.02 14.18 0.40
CA ASP A 60 7.45 14.34 0.11
C ASP A 60 7.66 14.96 -1.27
N ALA A 61 6.93 14.52 -2.30
CA ALA A 61 6.99 15.07 -3.64
C ALA A 61 6.52 16.53 -3.69
N LEU A 62 5.47 16.88 -2.95
CA LEU A 62 4.96 18.25 -2.86
C LEU A 62 5.99 19.18 -2.21
N ARG A 63 6.58 18.77 -1.08
CA ARG A 63 7.63 19.57 -0.40
C ARG A 63 8.81 19.78 -1.34
N PHE A 64 9.31 18.73 -1.97
CA PHE A 64 10.40 18.85 -2.93
C PHE A 64 10.06 19.81 -4.08
N ALA A 65 8.85 19.71 -4.63
CA ALA A 65 8.41 20.54 -5.75
C ALA A 65 8.31 22.02 -5.39
N VAL A 66 7.95 22.35 -4.15
CA VAL A 66 7.88 23.74 -3.65
C VAL A 66 9.28 24.31 -3.43
N ASP A 67 10.21 23.50 -2.91
CA ASP A 67 11.56 23.97 -2.56
C ASP A 67 12.51 24.02 -3.77
N ARG A 68 12.33 23.13 -4.74
CA ARG A 68 13.21 23.00 -5.91
C ARG A 68 12.89 24.04 -6.97
N THR A 69 13.86 24.90 -7.28
CA THR A 69 13.75 25.90 -8.34
C THR A 69 14.46 25.45 -9.61
N GLN A 70 13.75 25.48 -10.74
CA GLN A 70 14.31 25.28 -12.09
C GLN A 70 13.55 26.17 -13.08
N PHE A 71 14.24 26.61 -14.14
CA PHE A 71 13.69 27.52 -15.15
C PHE A 71 13.10 28.80 -14.55
N GLY A 72 13.77 29.34 -13.51
CA GLY A 72 13.46 30.61 -12.88
C GLY A 72 12.29 30.62 -11.88
N LYS A 73 11.73 29.43 -11.53
CA LYS A 73 10.63 29.33 -10.57
C LYS A 73 10.60 27.95 -9.87
N PRO A 74 9.89 27.82 -8.74
CA PRO A 74 9.64 26.51 -8.12
C PRO A 74 9.03 25.54 -9.13
N ILE A 75 9.48 24.27 -9.10
CA ILE A 75 8.96 23.29 -10.05
C ILE A 75 7.47 22.98 -9.84
N ALA A 76 6.92 23.24 -8.65
CA ALA A 76 5.50 23.17 -8.35
C ALA A 76 4.61 24.08 -9.24
N GLU A 77 5.21 25.12 -9.87
CA GLU A 77 4.50 26.02 -10.78
C GLU A 77 4.45 25.53 -12.23
N HIS A 78 5.05 24.37 -12.51
CA HIS A 78 4.97 23.76 -13.84
C HIS A 78 3.77 22.83 -13.92
N GLN A 79 2.93 22.98 -14.94
CA GLN A 79 1.68 22.22 -15.11
C GLN A 79 1.88 20.71 -15.09
N MET A 80 2.98 20.18 -15.66
CA MET A 80 3.26 18.74 -15.64
C MET A 80 3.44 18.20 -14.21
N ILE A 81 4.09 18.96 -13.33
CA ILE A 81 4.24 18.61 -11.92
C ILE A 81 2.88 18.67 -11.21
N GLN A 82 2.10 19.72 -11.47
CA GLN A 82 0.76 19.87 -10.90
C GLN A 82 -0.16 18.72 -11.29
N VAL A 83 -0.13 18.26 -12.55
CA VAL A 83 -0.92 17.10 -13.02
C VAL A 83 -0.50 15.84 -12.28
N MET A 84 0.81 15.57 -12.13
CA MET A 84 1.29 14.39 -11.41
C MET A 84 0.81 14.37 -9.95
N LEU A 85 0.87 15.52 -9.26
CA LEU A 85 0.41 15.65 -7.88
C LEU A 85 -1.12 15.53 -7.77
N ALA A 86 -1.87 16.17 -8.67
CA ALA A 86 -3.33 16.15 -8.68
C ALA A 86 -3.88 14.74 -8.93
N ASP A 87 -3.37 14.05 -9.94
CA ASP A 87 -3.75 12.67 -10.22
C ASP A 87 -3.44 11.74 -9.04
N SER A 88 -2.22 11.86 -8.49
CA SER A 88 -1.81 11.05 -7.33
C SER A 88 -2.74 11.27 -6.13
N LYS A 89 -3.11 12.53 -5.86
CA LYS A 89 -4.02 12.87 -4.77
C LYS A 89 -5.43 12.34 -5.00
N ALA A 90 -5.95 12.45 -6.22
CA ALA A 90 -7.27 11.95 -6.57
C ALA A 90 -7.35 10.42 -6.43
N GLU A 91 -6.36 9.69 -6.95
CA GLU A 91 -6.30 8.24 -6.85
C GLU A 91 -6.13 7.77 -5.39
N ALA A 92 -5.26 8.41 -4.60
CA ALA A 92 -5.08 8.09 -3.19
C ALA A 92 -6.34 8.35 -2.36
N TYR A 93 -7.07 9.44 -2.65
CA TYR A 93 -8.34 9.73 -2.02
C TYR A 93 -9.40 8.67 -2.34
N ALA A 94 -9.52 8.27 -3.59
CA ALA A 94 -10.44 7.20 -4.00
C ALA A 94 -10.11 5.87 -3.29
N ALA A 95 -8.83 5.47 -3.26
CA ALA A 95 -8.38 4.27 -2.55
C ALA A 95 -8.73 4.35 -1.06
N LYS A 96 -8.50 5.49 -0.41
CA LYS A 96 -8.84 5.72 1.00
C LYS A 96 -10.33 5.55 1.26
N CYS A 97 -11.19 6.10 0.43
CA CYS A 97 -12.64 5.95 0.55
C CYS A 97 -13.07 4.48 0.42
N MET A 98 -12.53 3.75 -0.54
CA MET A 98 -12.80 2.32 -0.71
C MET A 98 -12.39 1.50 0.51
N VAL A 99 -11.20 1.73 1.06
CA VAL A 99 -10.69 1.02 2.24
C VAL A 99 -11.55 1.30 3.46
N ILE A 100 -11.92 2.57 3.70
CA ILE A 100 -12.76 2.95 4.83
C ILE A 100 -14.16 2.35 4.70
N ASP A 101 -14.75 2.36 3.51
CA ASP A 101 -16.06 1.76 3.27
C ASP A 101 -16.04 0.25 3.55
N ALA A 102 -15.07 -0.48 2.97
CA ALA A 102 -14.94 -1.92 3.19
C ALA A 102 -14.69 -2.25 4.68
N ALA A 103 -13.92 -1.44 5.39
CA ALA A 103 -13.70 -1.60 6.83
C ALA A 103 -15.00 -1.44 7.62
N ARG A 104 -15.79 -0.39 7.34
CA ARG A 104 -17.10 -0.15 7.98
C ARG A 104 -18.09 -1.29 7.72
N GLN A 105 -18.13 -1.79 6.49
CA GLN A 105 -18.95 -2.95 6.15
C GLN A 105 -18.54 -4.19 6.96
N LYS A 106 -17.22 -4.38 7.15
CA LYS A 106 -16.69 -5.46 7.97
C LYS A 106 -17.09 -5.33 9.44
N ASP A 107 -17.03 -4.12 9.98
CA ASP A 107 -17.35 -3.84 11.39
C ASP A 107 -18.82 -4.14 11.73
N VAL A 108 -19.74 -3.95 10.77
CA VAL A 108 -21.14 -4.31 10.93
C VAL A 108 -21.45 -5.78 10.59
N GLY A 109 -20.42 -6.59 10.37
CA GLY A 109 -20.53 -8.04 10.17
C GLY A 109 -20.78 -8.52 8.74
N ASN A 110 -20.73 -7.63 7.75
CA ASN A 110 -20.92 -8.01 6.35
C ASN A 110 -19.76 -8.87 5.84
N LYS A 111 -20.06 -9.72 4.84
CA LYS A 111 -19.04 -10.43 4.06
C LYS A 111 -18.45 -9.45 3.03
N ILE A 112 -17.14 -9.20 3.10
CA ILE A 112 -16.45 -8.19 2.30
C ILE A 112 -15.43 -8.78 1.30
N THR A 113 -15.58 -10.02 0.89
CA THR A 113 -14.58 -10.71 0.04
C THR A 113 -14.34 -9.97 -1.29
N THR A 114 -15.41 -9.49 -1.92
CA THR A 114 -15.33 -8.71 -3.17
C THR A 114 -14.72 -7.33 -2.93
N GLU A 115 -15.23 -6.62 -1.94
CA GLU A 115 -14.78 -5.28 -1.56
C GLU A 115 -13.30 -5.27 -1.18
N ALA A 116 -12.87 -6.24 -0.35
CA ALA A 116 -11.46 -6.39 0.04
C ALA A 116 -10.57 -6.71 -1.17
N SER A 117 -11.05 -7.49 -2.13
CA SER A 117 -10.33 -7.79 -3.37
C SER A 117 -10.21 -6.57 -4.27
N CYS A 118 -11.28 -5.80 -4.42
CA CYS A 118 -11.28 -4.52 -5.15
C CYS A 118 -10.34 -3.50 -4.50
N CYS A 119 -10.41 -3.35 -3.18
CA CYS A 119 -9.50 -2.47 -2.43
C CYS A 119 -8.04 -2.86 -2.67
N LYS A 120 -7.70 -4.15 -2.55
CA LYS A 120 -6.34 -4.63 -2.75
C LYS A 120 -5.84 -4.31 -4.16
N LEU A 121 -6.60 -4.68 -5.17
CA LEU A 121 -6.24 -4.46 -6.56
C LEU A 121 -6.00 -2.96 -6.83
N PHE A 122 -7.00 -2.13 -6.51
CA PHE A 122 -6.92 -0.70 -6.80
C PHE A 122 -5.80 0.00 -6.02
N ALA A 123 -5.71 -0.22 -4.70
CA ALA A 123 -4.75 0.48 -3.85
C ALA A 123 -3.29 0.11 -4.16
N THR A 124 -3.00 -1.18 -4.45
CA THR A 124 -1.63 -1.60 -4.76
C THR A 124 -1.18 -1.14 -6.15
N GLU A 125 -2.06 -1.09 -7.13
CA GLU A 125 -1.76 -0.52 -8.44
C GLU A 125 -1.59 1.01 -8.36
N MET A 126 -2.45 1.68 -7.58
CA MET A 126 -2.39 3.12 -7.35
C MET A 126 -1.06 3.52 -6.69
N VAL A 127 -0.62 2.85 -5.62
CA VAL A 127 0.63 3.22 -4.95
C VAL A 127 1.84 3.07 -5.85
N GLY A 128 1.87 2.08 -6.74
CA GLY A 128 2.91 1.94 -7.76
C GLY A 128 2.98 3.15 -8.70
N ARG A 129 1.82 3.61 -9.20
CA ARG A 129 1.76 4.82 -10.05
C ARG A 129 2.16 6.10 -9.30
N VAL A 130 1.77 6.21 -8.03
CA VAL A 130 2.16 7.34 -7.18
C VAL A 130 3.66 7.34 -6.90
N ALA A 131 4.25 6.18 -6.64
CA ALA A 131 5.69 6.04 -6.43
C ALA A 131 6.49 6.45 -7.66
N ASP A 132 6.10 5.99 -8.84
CA ASP A 132 6.73 6.37 -10.11
C ASP A 132 6.66 7.89 -10.33
N LYS A 133 5.48 8.51 -10.15
CA LYS A 133 5.30 9.96 -10.24
C LYS A 133 6.13 10.72 -9.20
N ALA A 134 6.23 10.21 -7.97
CA ALA A 134 7.01 10.85 -6.90
C ALA A 134 8.51 10.83 -7.24
N VAL A 135 9.06 9.71 -7.68
CA VAL A 135 10.45 9.62 -8.17
C VAL A 135 10.67 10.57 -9.35
N GLN A 136 9.73 10.60 -10.31
CA GLN A 136 9.82 11.48 -11.47
C GLN A 136 9.84 12.98 -11.08
N ILE A 137 9.04 13.41 -10.11
CA ILE A 137 9.03 14.78 -9.59
C ILE A 137 10.39 15.15 -8.97
N HIS A 138 11.04 14.21 -8.27
CA HIS A 138 12.37 14.41 -7.71
C HIS A 138 13.47 14.42 -8.79
N GLY A 139 13.20 13.89 -9.98
CA GLY A 139 14.20 13.77 -11.05
C GLY A 139 15.41 12.96 -10.61
N GLY A 140 16.63 13.42 -10.91
CA GLY A 140 17.86 12.72 -10.48
C GLY A 140 18.00 12.54 -8.97
N ALA A 141 17.43 13.42 -8.17
CA ALA A 141 17.42 13.29 -6.71
C ALA A 141 16.58 12.08 -6.24
N GLY A 142 15.54 11.70 -6.98
CA GLY A 142 14.70 10.54 -6.65
C GLY A 142 15.40 9.18 -6.77
N TYR A 143 16.57 9.14 -7.40
CA TYR A 143 17.41 7.94 -7.49
C TYR A 143 18.44 7.84 -6.34
N MET A 144 18.57 8.88 -5.53
CA MET A 144 19.59 8.96 -4.50
C MET A 144 19.03 8.51 -3.14
N SER A 145 19.82 7.73 -2.40
CA SER A 145 19.41 7.15 -1.11
C SER A 145 19.14 8.17 0.01
N GLU A 146 19.57 9.42 -0.17
CA GLU A 146 19.27 10.54 0.73
C GLU A 146 17.78 10.91 0.72
N TYR A 147 17.06 10.59 -0.35
CA TYR A 147 15.64 10.88 -0.49
C TYR A 147 14.78 9.65 -0.24
N ALA A 148 13.80 9.77 0.66
CA ALA A 148 12.97 8.64 1.07
C ALA A 148 12.15 8.01 -0.07
N VAL A 149 11.94 8.74 -1.16
CA VAL A 149 11.18 8.25 -2.32
C VAL A 149 11.87 7.10 -3.09
N GLU A 150 13.20 6.90 -2.90
CA GLU A 150 13.96 5.79 -3.47
C GLU A 150 13.57 4.43 -2.86
N ARG A 151 13.17 4.41 -1.59
CA ARG A 151 12.83 3.20 -0.81
C ARG A 151 11.48 2.64 -1.19
#